data_d00f0326e02c9ab714c820fdec053e77
#
_entry.id   d00f0326e02c9ab714c820fdec053e77
#
_cell.length_a   1.000
_cell.length_b   1.000
_cell.length_c   1.000
_cell.angle_alpha   90.00
_cell.angle_beta   90.00
_cell.angle_gamma   90.00
#
_symmetry.space_group_name_H-M   'P 1'
#
loop_
_entity.id
_entity.type
_entity.pdbx_description
1 polymer ?
#
loop_
_entity_poly.entity_id
_entity_poly.type
_entity_poly.pdbx_seq_one_letter_code
_entity_poly.pdbx_strand_id
1 'polypeptide(L)'
;MKKVNLATLQELKAISNILHSVLMIYPEAELLNKFKEQKLAQNWPRLTLSKREVQGLGELSKFLINWNDTYDELIKLKLDYGSIFYGPETPKATPWGSTYLSPSQLLNDSSTIELKKFYAKHGINIKAESNEPVDHIGLFMAIINFLLGKIIENPDIDDYRLVLTDLLEIHLLPWGKRCLTLAVENADTDYYKGFSKLAMEFLDYLTEYFNLQVKIRSIYR
;
A
#
# COMPACT_ATOMS: atom_id res chain seq x y z
N MET A 1 7.17 -17.05 20.95
CA MET A 1 7.12 -16.37 19.63
C MET A 1 6.85 -17.42 18.56
N LYS A 2 5.91 -17.18 17.62
CA LYS A 2 5.74 -18.06 16.46
C LYS A 2 7.03 -18.02 15.63
N LYS A 3 7.53 -19.21 15.25
CA LYS A 3 8.69 -19.33 14.36
C LYS A 3 8.39 -18.60 13.07
N VAL A 4 9.25 -17.66 12.68
CA VAL A 4 9.09 -16.86 11.47
C VAL A 4 9.12 -17.78 10.26
N ASN A 5 8.07 -17.79 9.47
CA ASN A 5 8.05 -18.53 8.21
C ASN A 5 8.70 -17.67 7.12
N LEU A 6 9.90 -18.08 6.69
CA LEU A 6 10.66 -17.37 5.67
C LEU A 6 9.90 -17.23 4.35
N ALA A 7 9.17 -18.27 3.92
CA ALA A 7 8.38 -18.23 2.70
C ALA A 7 7.29 -17.14 2.78
N THR A 8 6.57 -17.09 3.91
CA THR A 8 5.54 -16.05 4.13
C THR A 8 6.15 -14.63 4.10
N LEU A 9 7.32 -14.43 4.72
CA LEU A 9 7.97 -13.11 4.66
C LEU A 9 8.39 -12.72 3.24
N GLN A 10 8.84 -13.68 2.42
CA GLN A 10 9.16 -13.44 1.01
C GLN A 10 7.91 -13.08 0.21
N GLU A 11 6.78 -13.75 0.44
CA GLU A 11 5.49 -13.43 -0.17
C GLU A 11 5.03 -12.01 0.24
N LEU A 12 5.05 -11.68 1.52
CA LEU A 12 4.70 -10.35 2.01
C LEU A 12 5.60 -9.25 1.40
N LYS A 13 6.89 -9.54 1.29
CA LYS A 13 7.85 -8.63 0.63
C LYS A 13 7.51 -8.43 -0.85
N ALA A 14 7.16 -9.49 -1.57
CA ALA A 14 6.76 -9.40 -2.98
C ALA A 14 5.47 -8.58 -3.14
N ILE A 15 4.45 -8.83 -2.31
CA ILE A 15 3.19 -8.08 -2.31
C ILE A 15 3.45 -6.59 -2.04
N SER A 16 4.25 -6.26 -1.01
CA SER A 16 4.53 -4.86 -0.69
C SER A 16 5.24 -4.11 -1.82
N ASN A 17 6.12 -4.79 -2.57
CA ASN A 17 6.77 -4.21 -3.75
C ASN A 17 5.78 -3.91 -4.88
N ILE A 18 4.85 -4.83 -5.16
CA ILE A 18 3.81 -4.62 -6.17
C ILE A 18 2.89 -3.47 -5.74
N LEU A 19 2.44 -3.46 -4.48
CA LEU A 19 1.59 -2.40 -3.94
C LEU A 19 2.28 -1.03 -3.95
N HIS A 20 3.59 -0.97 -3.69
CA HIS A 20 4.38 0.24 -3.87
C HIS A 20 4.27 0.77 -5.31
N SER A 21 4.54 -0.10 -6.29
CA SER A 21 4.49 0.29 -7.71
C SER A 21 3.11 0.79 -8.14
N VAL A 22 2.03 0.19 -7.62
CA VAL A 22 0.65 0.55 -8.01
C VAL A 22 0.16 1.82 -7.30
N LEU A 23 0.51 2.00 -6.02
CA LEU A 23 -0.01 3.09 -5.21
C LEU A 23 0.85 4.36 -5.27
N MET A 24 2.13 4.23 -5.66
CA MET A 24 3.08 5.36 -5.71
C MET A 24 3.32 5.87 -7.12
N ILE A 25 3.33 4.97 -8.11
CA ILE A 25 3.78 5.29 -9.46
C ILE A 25 2.57 5.50 -10.37
N TYR A 26 2.62 6.56 -11.19
CA TYR A 26 1.62 6.80 -12.21
C TYR A 26 1.57 5.62 -13.21
N PRO A 27 0.39 5.15 -13.61
CA PRO A 27 0.30 3.93 -14.40
C PRO A 27 0.97 4.05 -15.77
N GLU A 28 1.78 3.07 -16.10
CA GLU A 28 2.50 2.96 -17.37
C GLU A 28 2.23 1.61 -18.03
N ALA A 29 2.15 1.60 -19.36
CA ALA A 29 1.84 0.41 -20.15
C ALA A 29 2.84 -0.73 -19.90
N GLU A 30 4.12 -0.43 -19.74
CA GLU A 30 5.15 -1.44 -19.49
C GLU A 30 4.87 -2.26 -18.22
N LEU A 31 4.47 -1.60 -17.13
CA LEU A 31 4.12 -2.29 -15.86
C LEU A 31 2.89 -3.18 -16.04
N LEU A 32 1.88 -2.70 -16.75
CA LEU A 32 0.63 -3.45 -17.01
C LEU A 32 0.90 -4.68 -17.88
N ASN A 33 1.70 -4.53 -18.94
CA ASN A 33 2.12 -5.63 -19.81
C ASN A 33 2.87 -6.70 -19.02
N LYS A 34 3.81 -6.28 -18.15
CA LYS A 34 4.52 -7.19 -17.25
C LYS A 34 3.57 -7.93 -16.31
N PHE A 35 2.58 -7.28 -15.73
CA PHE A 35 1.58 -7.91 -14.87
C PHE A 35 0.73 -8.94 -15.64
N LYS A 36 0.35 -8.61 -16.88
CA LYS A 36 -0.40 -9.52 -17.77
C LYS A 36 0.43 -10.74 -18.15
N GLU A 37 1.66 -10.56 -18.63
CA GLU A 37 2.58 -11.62 -19.02
C GLU A 37 2.89 -12.58 -17.86
N GLN A 38 3.13 -12.02 -16.67
CA GLN A 38 3.40 -12.78 -15.46
C GLN A 38 2.15 -13.42 -14.85
N LYS A 39 0.97 -13.23 -15.44
CA LYS A 39 -0.31 -13.71 -14.91
C LYS A 39 -0.49 -13.35 -13.44
N LEU A 40 -0.24 -12.07 -13.10
CA LEU A 40 -0.13 -11.61 -11.72
C LEU A 40 -1.32 -12.02 -10.84
N ALA A 41 -2.55 -11.88 -11.34
CA ALA A 41 -3.74 -12.23 -10.57
C ALA A 41 -3.83 -13.74 -10.22
N GLN A 42 -3.33 -14.61 -11.11
CA GLN A 42 -3.28 -16.05 -10.87
C GLN A 42 -2.15 -16.46 -9.93
N ASN A 43 -1.00 -15.75 -10.03
CA ASN A 43 0.21 -16.04 -9.28
C ASN A 43 0.32 -15.20 -7.97
N TRP A 44 -0.70 -14.40 -7.65
CA TRP A 44 -0.74 -13.64 -6.40
C TRP A 44 -0.72 -14.56 -5.19
N PRO A 45 0.17 -14.32 -4.21
CA PRO A 45 0.19 -15.12 -2.98
C PRO A 45 -1.15 -15.04 -2.24
N ARG A 46 -1.72 -16.21 -1.93
CA ARG A 46 -3.01 -16.30 -1.22
C ARG A 46 -2.79 -16.16 0.28
N LEU A 47 -3.12 -15.00 0.84
CA LEU A 47 -2.90 -14.72 2.25
C LEU A 47 -3.99 -15.30 3.15
N THR A 48 -5.27 -15.08 2.81
CA THR A 48 -6.39 -15.38 3.72
C THR A 48 -7.51 -16.19 3.07
N LEU A 49 -7.59 -16.22 1.73
CA LEU A 49 -8.74 -16.75 0.98
C LEU A 49 -10.07 -16.08 1.36
N SER A 50 -10.02 -14.85 1.88
CA SER A 50 -11.21 -14.09 2.25
C SER A 50 -12.05 -13.74 1.03
N LYS A 51 -13.32 -13.40 1.26
CA LYS A 51 -14.21 -12.91 0.21
C LYS A 51 -13.63 -11.67 -0.49
N ARG A 52 -12.97 -10.77 0.27
CA ARG A 52 -12.34 -9.56 -0.27
C ARG A 52 -11.15 -9.89 -1.15
N GLU A 53 -10.27 -10.81 -0.74
CA GLU A 53 -9.15 -11.27 -1.54
C GLU A 53 -9.63 -11.89 -2.86
N VAL A 54 -10.61 -12.78 -2.80
CA VAL A 54 -11.19 -13.43 -4.00
C VAL A 54 -11.80 -12.39 -4.95
N GLN A 55 -12.54 -11.41 -4.44
CA GLN A 55 -13.10 -10.33 -5.24
C GLN A 55 -12.02 -9.45 -5.87
N GLY A 56 -11.03 -9.03 -5.09
CA GLY A 56 -9.93 -8.20 -5.57
C GLY A 56 -9.14 -8.88 -6.70
N LEU A 57 -8.87 -10.17 -6.56
CA LEU A 57 -8.20 -10.96 -7.60
C LEU A 57 -9.09 -11.18 -8.83
N GLY A 58 -10.40 -11.34 -8.65
CA GLY A 58 -11.36 -11.44 -9.75
C GLY A 58 -11.39 -10.16 -10.60
N GLU A 59 -11.44 -8.98 -9.94
CA GLU A 59 -11.41 -7.68 -10.59
C GLU A 59 -10.08 -7.46 -11.32
N LEU A 60 -8.95 -7.71 -10.65
CA LEU A 60 -7.63 -7.60 -11.27
C LEU A 60 -7.47 -8.55 -12.46
N SER A 61 -7.90 -9.80 -12.34
CA SER A 61 -7.86 -10.78 -13.42
C SER A 61 -8.66 -10.32 -14.62
N LYS A 62 -9.89 -9.84 -14.38
CA LYS A 62 -10.77 -9.31 -15.43
C LYS A 62 -10.13 -8.13 -16.15
N PHE A 63 -9.51 -7.18 -15.39
CA PHE A 63 -8.81 -6.06 -15.99
C PHE A 63 -7.64 -6.53 -16.87
N LEU A 64 -6.74 -7.37 -16.34
CA LEU A 64 -5.54 -7.81 -17.05
C LEU A 64 -5.84 -8.67 -18.29
N ILE A 65 -6.90 -9.50 -18.27
CA ILE A 65 -7.32 -10.28 -19.43
C ILE A 65 -7.76 -9.34 -20.56
N ASN A 66 -8.50 -8.29 -20.24
CA ASN A 66 -9.05 -7.33 -21.21
C ASN A 66 -8.08 -6.19 -21.58
N TRP A 67 -6.93 -6.08 -20.93
CA TRP A 67 -5.91 -5.09 -21.26
C TRP A 67 -5.28 -5.37 -22.63
N ASN A 68 -5.37 -4.42 -23.57
CA ASN A 68 -4.87 -4.57 -24.94
C ASN A 68 -3.76 -3.56 -25.29
N ASP A 69 -3.22 -2.85 -24.29
CA ASP A 69 -2.14 -1.86 -24.45
C ASP A 69 -2.52 -0.72 -25.42
N THR A 70 -3.79 -0.33 -25.40
CA THR A 70 -4.24 0.80 -26.21
C THR A 70 -4.05 2.14 -25.47
N TYR A 71 -3.83 3.20 -26.23
CA TYR A 71 -3.72 4.56 -25.67
C TYR A 71 -4.94 4.95 -24.82
N ASP A 72 -6.15 4.64 -25.31
CA ASP A 72 -7.40 5.00 -24.61
C ASP A 72 -7.57 4.25 -23.29
N GLU A 73 -7.17 2.96 -23.22
CA GLU A 73 -7.18 2.20 -21.98
C GLU A 73 -6.20 2.76 -20.96
N LEU A 74 -4.99 3.11 -21.39
CA LEU A 74 -3.99 3.74 -20.53
C LEU A 74 -4.46 5.10 -20.01
N ILE A 75 -5.06 5.94 -20.87
CA ILE A 75 -5.63 7.24 -20.46
C ILE A 75 -6.73 7.05 -19.42
N LYS A 76 -7.66 6.12 -19.62
CA LYS A 76 -8.70 5.82 -18.62
C LYS A 76 -8.11 5.45 -17.26
N LEU A 77 -7.06 4.61 -17.26
CA LEU A 77 -6.40 4.21 -16.04
C LEU A 77 -5.68 5.38 -15.35
N LYS A 78 -5.05 6.26 -16.15
CA LYS A 78 -4.39 7.48 -15.68
C LYS A 78 -5.39 8.48 -15.08
N LEU A 79 -6.53 8.65 -15.70
CA LEU A 79 -7.61 9.50 -15.17
C LEU A 79 -8.20 8.96 -13.87
N ASP A 80 -8.38 7.63 -13.78
CA ASP A 80 -8.85 6.98 -12.56
C ASP A 80 -7.85 7.18 -11.41
N TYR A 81 -6.55 6.94 -11.65
CA TYR A 81 -5.49 7.23 -10.68
C TYR A 81 -5.52 8.69 -10.20
N GLY A 82 -5.59 9.62 -11.14
CA GLY A 82 -5.70 11.04 -10.84
C GLY A 82 -6.92 11.37 -9.98
N SER A 83 -8.09 10.88 -10.35
CA SER A 83 -9.35 11.11 -9.61
C SER A 83 -9.29 10.54 -8.18
N ILE A 84 -8.72 9.36 -8.01
CA ILE A 84 -8.63 8.70 -6.70
C ILE A 84 -7.61 9.40 -5.80
N PHE A 85 -6.38 9.63 -6.29
CA PHE A 85 -5.24 9.95 -5.44
C PHE A 85 -4.72 11.40 -5.56
N TYR A 86 -4.88 12.08 -6.69
CA TYR A 86 -4.26 13.40 -6.91
C TYR A 86 -5.25 14.47 -7.34
N GLY A 87 -6.23 14.15 -8.20
CA GLY A 87 -7.27 15.02 -8.72
C GLY A 87 -6.80 16.33 -9.38
N PRO A 88 -7.63 16.96 -10.21
CA PRO A 88 -7.61 18.43 -10.33
C PRO A 88 -8.42 19.09 -9.21
N GLU A 89 -9.35 18.34 -8.60
CA GLU A 89 -10.13 18.69 -7.40
C GLU A 89 -9.55 17.98 -6.17
N THR A 90 -10.27 18.02 -5.05
CA THR A 90 -9.89 17.22 -3.87
C THR A 90 -9.92 15.73 -4.20
N PRO A 91 -8.80 15.01 -4.10
CA PRO A 91 -8.75 13.58 -4.42
C PRO A 91 -9.74 12.78 -3.59
N LYS A 92 -10.35 11.75 -4.17
CA LYS A 92 -11.38 10.94 -3.49
C LYS A 92 -10.82 10.13 -2.33
N ALA A 93 -9.59 9.63 -2.48
CA ALA A 93 -8.85 8.87 -1.47
C ALA A 93 -7.42 9.39 -1.39
N THR A 94 -7.22 10.57 -0.77
CA THR A 94 -5.88 11.16 -0.65
C THR A 94 -4.88 10.13 -0.12
N PRO A 95 -3.69 10.01 -0.71
CA PRO A 95 -2.76 8.96 -0.33
C PRO A 95 -1.88 9.32 0.90
N TRP A 96 -2.12 10.46 1.55
CA TRP A 96 -1.30 10.98 2.65
C TRP A 96 -2.01 10.87 4.01
N GLY A 97 -1.31 10.32 5.00
CA GLY A 97 -1.83 10.08 6.35
C GLY A 97 -2.28 11.34 7.07
N SER A 98 -1.55 12.47 6.90
CA SER A 98 -1.88 13.75 7.53
C SER A 98 -3.29 14.24 7.19
N THR A 99 -3.80 13.96 6.00
CA THR A 99 -5.15 14.36 5.60
C THR A 99 -6.27 13.59 6.33
N TYR A 100 -5.94 12.46 6.94
CA TYR A 100 -6.87 11.65 7.75
C TYR A 100 -6.73 11.92 9.24
N LEU A 101 -5.51 12.20 9.70
CA LEU A 101 -5.16 12.24 11.12
C LEU A 101 -5.21 13.64 11.73
N SER A 102 -5.49 14.67 10.93
CA SER A 102 -5.61 16.06 11.38
C SER A 102 -6.98 16.65 11.06
N PRO A 103 -7.58 17.43 11.98
CA PRO A 103 -8.82 18.17 11.72
C PRO A 103 -8.69 19.15 10.55
N SER A 104 -7.50 19.72 10.33
CA SER A 104 -7.20 20.65 9.23
C SER A 104 -7.17 19.96 7.86
N GLN A 105 -6.95 18.64 7.83
CA GLN A 105 -6.73 17.82 6.64
C GLN A 105 -5.62 18.36 5.71
N LEU A 106 -4.65 19.07 6.28
CA LEU A 106 -3.52 19.64 5.53
C LEU A 106 -2.38 18.62 5.39
N LEU A 107 -1.64 18.75 4.28
CA LEU A 107 -0.41 18.01 4.06
C LEU A 107 0.70 18.46 5.02
N ASN A 108 1.61 17.51 5.34
CA ASN A 108 2.76 17.77 6.20
C ASN A 108 2.42 18.29 7.62
N ASP A 109 1.28 17.89 8.16
CA ASP A 109 0.85 18.24 9.52
C ASP A 109 1.59 17.40 10.60
N SER A 110 1.17 17.51 11.84
CA SER A 110 1.80 16.92 13.04
C SER A 110 2.13 15.42 12.88
N SER A 111 1.24 14.64 12.30
CA SER A 111 1.47 13.21 12.06
C SER A 111 2.63 12.93 11.07
N THR A 112 2.80 13.79 10.05
CA THR A 112 3.94 13.69 9.15
C THR A 112 5.25 14.07 9.87
N ILE A 113 5.22 15.04 10.77
CA ILE A 113 6.38 15.43 11.58
C ILE A 113 6.76 14.31 12.56
N GLU A 114 5.77 13.65 13.19
CA GLU A 114 6.00 12.46 14.02
C GLU A 114 6.67 11.35 13.22
N LEU A 115 6.18 11.08 12.02
CA LEU A 115 6.73 10.07 11.14
C LEU A 115 8.16 10.38 10.68
N LYS A 116 8.47 11.66 10.34
CA LYS A 116 9.85 12.09 10.01
C LYS A 116 10.82 11.86 11.19
N LYS A 117 10.38 12.12 12.42
CA LYS A 117 11.19 11.83 13.62
C LYS A 117 11.40 10.33 13.81
N PHE A 118 10.36 9.52 13.55
CA PHE A 118 10.46 8.06 13.58
C PHE A 118 11.48 7.56 12.56
N TYR A 119 11.42 8.01 11.31
CA TYR A 119 12.38 7.64 10.28
C TYR A 119 13.82 8.01 10.65
N ALA A 120 14.03 9.23 11.13
CA ALA A 120 15.36 9.70 11.57
C ALA A 120 15.91 8.85 12.72
N LYS A 121 15.07 8.52 13.72
CA LYS A 121 15.45 7.67 14.85
C LYS A 121 15.93 6.28 14.43
N HIS A 122 15.31 5.71 13.40
CA HIS A 122 15.60 4.35 12.94
C HIS A 122 16.50 4.29 11.69
N GLY A 123 17.10 5.41 11.30
CA GLY A 123 18.01 5.48 10.14
C GLY A 123 17.33 5.15 8.81
N ILE A 124 16.00 5.33 8.72
CA ILE A 124 15.25 5.13 7.48
C ILE A 124 15.41 6.38 6.62
N ASN A 125 16.24 6.26 5.57
CA ASN A 125 16.46 7.33 4.61
C ASN A 125 15.58 7.12 3.38
N ILE A 126 14.52 7.92 3.25
CA ILE A 126 13.72 7.97 2.05
C ILE A 126 14.45 8.90 1.07
N LYS A 127 15.08 8.33 0.05
CA LYS A 127 15.52 9.11 -1.11
C LYS A 127 14.26 9.48 -1.89
N ALA A 128 13.73 10.65 -1.58
CA ALA A 128 12.60 11.18 -2.32
C ALA A 128 13.10 11.57 -3.73
N GLU A 129 12.90 10.72 -4.71
CA GLU A 129 12.97 11.10 -6.13
C GLU A 129 11.78 12.01 -6.50
N SER A 130 10.77 12.09 -5.63
CA SER A 130 9.60 12.95 -5.73
C SER A 130 9.47 13.88 -4.52
N ASN A 131 8.86 15.05 -4.70
CA ASN A 131 8.53 16.00 -3.63
C ASN A 131 7.33 15.53 -2.78
N GLU A 132 6.99 14.23 -2.81
CA GLU A 132 5.87 13.66 -2.08
C GLU A 132 6.08 13.70 -0.57
N PRO A 133 5.04 14.06 0.21
CA PRO A 133 5.09 13.92 1.66
C PRO A 133 5.43 12.48 2.08
N VAL A 134 6.27 12.34 3.11
CA VAL A 134 6.78 11.03 3.55
C VAL A 134 5.70 10.08 4.11
N ASP A 135 4.51 10.58 4.37
CA ASP A 135 3.33 9.85 4.83
C ASP A 135 2.42 9.36 3.68
N HIS A 136 2.95 9.29 2.46
CA HIS A 136 2.27 8.71 1.30
C HIS A 136 2.15 7.18 1.45
N ILE A 137 0.93 6.61 1.24
CA ILE A 137 0.67 5.17 1.44
C ILE A 137 1.60 4.27 0.61
N GLY A 138 1.93 4.68 -0.62
CA GLY A 138 2.87 3.97 -1.47
C GLY A 138 4.30 3.95 -0.91
N LEU A 139 4.75 5.01 -0.20
CA LEU A 139 6.05 5.01 0.49
C LEU A 139 6.06 4.06 1.68
N PHE A 140 4.95 3.95 2.43
CA PHE A 140 4.83 2.92 3.46
C PHE A 140 5.04 1.52 2.88
N MET A 141 4.50 1.22 1.70
CA MET A 141 4.72 -0.10 1.05
C MET A 141 6.20 -0.33 0.73
N ALA A 142 6.94 0.69 0.27
CA ALA A 142 8.39 0.59 0.04
C ALA A 142 9.16 0.33 1.33
N ILE A 143 8.80 1.00 2.43
CA ILE A 143 9.47 0.82 3.73
C ILE A 143 9.15 -0.56 4.33
N ILE A 144 7.90 -1.02 4.22
CA ILE A 144 7.52 -2.40 4.60
C ILE A 144 8.36 -3.40 3.82
N ASN A 145 8.52 -3.22 2.50
CA ASN A 145 9.37 -4.08 1.66
C ASN A 145 10.81 -4.11 2.16
N PHE A 146 11.39 -2.94 2.47
CA PHE A 146 12.74 -2.81 2.99
C PHE A 146 12.90 -3.52 4.34
N LEU A 147 11.99 -3.27 5.29
CA LEU A 147 12.05 -3.86 6.64
C LEU A 147 11.85 -5.37 6.61
N LEU A 148 10.92 -5.88 5.79
CA LEU A 148 10.76 -7.32 5.56
C LEU A 148 12.03 -7.94 4.99
N GLY A 149 12.71 -7.26 4.06
CA GLY A 149 14.02 -7.68 3.57
C GLY A 149 15.06 -7.79 4.69
N LYS A 150 15.12 -6.80 5.59
CA LYS A 150 16.04 -6.81 6.74
C LYS A 150 15.72 -7.92 7.74
N ILE A 151 14.45 -8.21 7.99
CA ILE A 151 14.02 -9.33 8.84
C ILE A 151 14.41 -10.69 8.21
N ILE A 152 14.30 -10.83 6.88
CA ILE A 152 14.68 -12.04 6.15
C ILE A 152 16.20 -12.25 6.23
N GLU A 153 16.98 -11.18 6.03
CA GLU A 153 18.46 -11.22 6.08
C GLU A 153 18.99 -11.49 7.50
N ASN A 154 18.26 -11.04 8.52
CA ASN A 154 18.71 -11.06 9.92
C ASN A 154 17.57 -11.59 10.84
N PRO A 155 17.19 -12.87 10.72
CA PRO A 155 16.02 -13.42 11.40
C PRO A 155 16.11 -13.43 12.94
N ASP A 156 17.34 -13.41 13.47
CA ASP A 156 17.62 -13.42 14.90
C ASP A 156 17.68 -12.01 15.53
N ILE A 157 17.56 -10.94 14.71
CA ILE A 157 17.58 -9.54 15.17
C ILE A 157 16.16 -9.03 15.24
N ASP A 158 15.65 -8.85 16.46
CA ASP A 158 14.28 -8.36 16.68
C ASP A 158 14.08 -6.87 16.36
N ASP A 159 15.14 -6.06 16.27
CA ASP A 159 15.06 -4.62 16.06
C ASP A 159 14.25 -4.23 14.81
N TYR A 160 14.51 -4.89 13.66
CA TYR A 160 13.76 -4.59 12.43
C TYR A 160 12.29 -4.97 12.53
N ARG A 161 11.97 -6.00 13.30
CA ARG A 161 10.59 -6.41 13.55
C ARG A 161 9.87 -5.40 14.44
N LEU A 162 10.53 -4.90 15.48
CA LEU A 162 10.00 -3.83 16.34
C LEU A 162 9.76 -2.55 15.54
N VAL A 163 10.71 -2.16 14.70
CA VAL A 163 10.54 -0.98 13.81
C VAL A 163 9.36 -1.16 12.86
N LEU A 164 9.19 -2.35 12.26
CA LEU A 164 8.05 -2.64 11.39
C LEU A 164 6.72 -2.58 12.18
N THR A 165 6.69 -3.16 13.37
CA THR A 165 5.52 -3.12 14.26
C THR A 165 5.12 -1.69 14.58
N ASP A 166 6.05 -0.87 15.07
CA ASP A 166 5.79 0.54 15.41
C ASP A 166 5.35 1.35 14.18
N LEU A 167 5.96 1.13 13.02
CA LEU A 167 5.56 1.76 11.77
C LEU A 167 4.10 1.48 11.44
N LEU A 168 3.69 0.21 11.56
CA LEU A 168 2.35 -0.24 11.24
C LEU A 168 1.33 0.25 12.28
N GLU A 169 1.57 0.00 13.57
CA GLU A 169 0.63 0.30 14.64
C GLU A 169 0.35 1.79 14.83
N ILE A 170 1.40 2.62 14.67
CA ILE A 170 1.35 4.03 15.03
C ILE A 170 1.11 4.92 13.80
N HIS A 171 1.70 4.56 12.66
CA HIS A 171 1.80 5.50 11.53
C HIS A 171 0.97 5.12 10.32
N LEU A 172 0.73 3.82 10.03
CA LEU A 172 -0.02 3.41 8.83
C LEU A 172 -1.44 2.92 9.14
N LEU A 173 -1.58 1.91 10.01
CA LEU A 173 -2.86 1.24 10.24
C LEU A 173 -3.97 2.13 10.79
N PRO A 174 -3.69 3.20 11.57
CA PRO A 174 -4.73 4.10 12.04
C PRO A 174 -5.57 4.74 10.93
N TRP A 175 -5.02 4.91 9.72
CA TRP A 175 -5.70 5.59 8.62
C TRP A 175 -5.70 4.83 7.29
N GLY A 176 -4.69 3.98 7.04
CA GLY A 176 -4.43 3.38 5.74
C GLY A 176 -5.61 2.58 5.19
N LYS A 177 -6.32 1.83 6.05
CA LYS A 177 -7.52 1.10 5.64
C LYS A 177 -8.66 2.04 5.19
N ARG A 178 -8.81 3.20 5.82
CA ARG A 178 -9.82 4.20 5.40
C ARG A 178 -9.50 4.77 4.03
N CYS A 179 -8.23 5.09 3.76
CA CYS A 179 -7.78 5.49 2.43
C CYS A 179 -8.13 4.44 1.37
N LEU A 180 -7.78 3.19 1.61
CA LEU A 180 -8.05 2.10 0.67
C LEU A 180 -9.55 1.82 0.49
N THR A 181 -10.37 1.98 1.54
CA THR A 181 -11.83 1.89 1.45
C THR A 181 -12.37 2.96 0.50
N LEU A 182 -11.94 4.20 0.66
CA LEU A 182 -12.32 5.30 -0.24
C LEU A 182 -11.86 5.04 -1.68
N ALA A 183 -10.68 4.45 -1.86
CA ALA A 183 -10.20 4.07 -3.18
C ALA A 183 -11.07 2.98 -3.83
N VAL A 184 -11.50 1.96 -3.08
CA VAL A 184 -12.45 0.93 -3.58
C VAL A 184 -13.79 1.55 -3.97
N GLU A 185 -14.31 2.47 -3.13
CA GLU A 185 -15.63 3.10 -3.32
C GLU A 185 -15.66 4.04 -4.54
N ASN A 186 -14.52 4.66 -4.89
CA ASN A 186 -14.46 5.72 -5.89
C ASN A 186 -13.65 5.36 -7.15
N ALA A 187 -12.98 4.20 -7.20
CA ALA A 187 -12.30 3.77 -8.41
C ALA A 187 -13.29 3.42 -9.52
N ASP A 188 -13.00 3.84 -10.74
CA ASP A 188 -13.78 3.49 -11.92
C ASP A 188 -13.31 2.15 -12.53
N THR A 189 -12.01 1.86 -12.45
CA THR A 189 -11.41 0.67 -13.06
C THR A 189 -11.36 -0.52 -12.12
N ASP A 190 -11.55 -1.72 -12.67
CA ASP A 190 -11.34 -2.98 -11.95
C ASP A 190 -9.87 -3.14 -11.47
N TYR A 191 -8.92 -2.40 -12.06
CA TYR A 191 -7.52 -2.37 -11.64
C TYR A 191 -7.36 -1.76 -10.24
N TYR A 192 -7.81 -0.52 -10.04
CA TYR A 192 -7.68 0.13 -8.72
C TYR A 192 -8.65 -0.43 -7.69
N LYS A 193 -9.85 -0.88 -8.08
CA LYS A 193 -10.75 -1.66 -7.18
C LYS A 193 -10.06 -2.91 -6.66
N GLY A 194 -9.50 -3.69 -7.56
CA GLY A 194 -8.81 -4.93 -7.25
C GLY A 194 -7.61 -4.70 -6.34
N PHE A 195 -6.67 -3.83 -6.73
CA PHE A 195 -5.48 -3.58 -5.93
C PHE A 195 -5.78 -2.93 -4.57
N SER A 196 -6.77 -2.06 -4.46
CA SER A 196 -7.16 -1.48 -3.17
C SER A 196 -7.72 -2.53 -2.21
N LYS A 197 -8.53 -3.49 -2.69
CA LYS A 197 -9.00 -4.63 -1.90
C LYS A 197 -7.83 -5.53 -1.47
N LEU A 198 -6.90 -5.82 -2.37
CA LEU A 198 -5.71 -6.63 -2.06
C LEU A 198 -4.78 -5.93 -1.07
N ALA A 199 -4.64 -4.61 -1.16
CA ALA A 199 -3.89 -3.82 -0.20
C ALA A 199 -4.55 -3.82 1.19
N MET A 200 -5.88 -3.72 1.27
CA MET A 200 -6.60 -3.88 2.54
C MET A 200 -6.37 -5.26 3.16
N GLU A 201 -6.43 -6.31 2.34
CA GLU A 201 -6.19 -7.68 2.77
C GLU A 201 -4.75 -7.87 3.28
N PHE A 202 -3.78 -7.28 2.58
CA PHE A 202 -2.38 -7.26 3.00
C PHE A 202 -2.19 -6.60 4.37
N LEU A 203 -2.83 -5.44 4.61
CA LEU A 203 -2.77 -4.77 5.92
C LEU A 203 -3.43 -5.58 7.03
N ASP A 204 -4.57 -6.24 6.75
CA ASP A 204 -5.23 -7.13 7.70
C ASP A 204 -4.33 -8.33 8.04
N TYR A 205 -3.75 -8.95 7.02
CA TYR A 205 -2.84 -10.08 7.22
C TYR A 205 -1.60 -9.69 8.03
N LEU A 206 -0.98 -8.53 7.74
CA LEU A 206 0.15 -8.03 8.54
C LEU A 206 -0.26 -7.83 10.01
N THR A 207 -1.48 -7.32 10.25
CA THR A 207 -2.01 -7.10 11.61
C THR A 207 -2.09 -8.42 12.37
N GLU A 208 -2.60 -9.48 11.77
CA GLU A 208 -2.70 -10.80 12.38
C GLU A 208 -1.35 -11.50 12.51
N TYR A 209 -0.53 -11.47 11.44
CA TYR A 209 0.75 -12.17 11.39
C TYR A 209 1.74 -11.67 12.44
N PHE A 210 1.83 -10.34 12.62
CA PHE A 210 2.69 -9.72 13.62
C PHE A 210 2.00 -9.47 14.96
N ASN A 211 0.71 -9.85 15.13
CA ASN A 211 -0.10 -9.63 16.33
C ASN A 211 -0.10 -8.17 16.78
N LEU A 212 -0.40 -7.26 15.84
CA LEU A 212 -0.29 -5.81 16.03
C LEU A 212 -1.42 -5.26 16.90
N GLN A 213 -1.09 -4.23 17.70
CA GLN A 213 -2.03 -3.47 18.53
C GLN A 213 -2.17 -2.05 17.96
N VAL A 214 -3.10 -1.88 17.03
CA VAL A 214 -3.26 -0.61 16.31
C VAL A 214 -3.61 0.53 17.25
N LYS A 215 -2.83 1.61 17.20
CA LYS A 215 -3.10 2.83 17.97
C LYS A 215 -4.38 3.52 17.45
N ILE A 216 -5.38 3.62 18.31
CA ILE A 216 -6.63 4.30 17.98
C ILE A 216 -6.35 5.81 17.82
N ARG A 217 -6.75 6.36 16.68
CA ARG A 217 -6.70 7.80 16.39
C ARG A 217 -8.04 8.25 15.80
N SER A 218 -8.39 9.52 16.01
CA SER A 218 -9.53 10.14 15.33
C SER A 218 -9.24 10.25 13.83
N ILE A 219 -10.24 9.92 13.02
CA ILE A 219 -10.19 10.02 11.56
C ILE A 219 -11.14 11.14 11.13
N TYR A 220 -10.64 12.06 10.33
CA TYR A 220 -11.35 13.28 9.92
C TYR A 220 -11.81 13.26 8.45
N ARG A 221 -11.56 12.14 7.75
CA ARG A 221 -11.91 11.97 6.33
C ARG A 221 -12.62 10.64 6.03
#